data_f5bf4d35fafc24dbf41043565bcb99b9
#
_entry.id   f5bf4d35fafc24dbf41043565bcb99b9
#
_cell.length_a   1.000
_cell.length_b   1.000
_cell.length_c   1.000
_cell.angle_alpha   90.00
_cell.angle_beta   90.00
_cell.angle_gamma   90.00
#
_symmetry.space_group_name_H-M   'P 1'
#
loop_
_entity.id
_entity.type
_entity.pdbx_description
1 polymer ?
#
loop_
_entity_poly.entity_id
_entity_poly.type
_entity_poly.pdbx_seq_one_letter_code
_entity_poly.pdbx_strand_id
1 'polypeptide(L)'
;MKLTMLGVGSSAGTPMVGCNCTTCLSIDSRNNRTRCSSFIELNNGKIILIDTSPDLRLQSLREGLTHVDAVLYTHTHADHMHGIDELRAFCFIQRSQIQLYGSHEAMAHIANKFAYALREPSNNWDMPALKVNPINAPFQLFNQTIIPIPLKHGKNDIYGYRIGDIAYLTDVSGIPDSSLLLLHGLKVLLLDCLRYATHHTHINVEQSLRYAGLIKAKSTYMIHMTHDLEYTSLATKLPCDIYVGYDGLKLTVN
;
A
#
# COMPACT_ATOMS: atom_id res chain seq x y z
N MET A 1 -11.56 3.61 -12.69
CA MET A 1 -10.30 3.07 -12.13
C MET A 1 -10.56 1.72 -11.50
N LYS A 2 -9.57 0.81 -11.52
CA LYS A 2 -9.65 -0.46 -10.78
C LYS A 2 -8.54 -0.51 -9.74
N LEU A 3 -8.89 -0.85 -8.50
CA LEU A 3 -7.97 -1.07 -7.39
C LEU A 3 -7.85 -2.56 -7.14
N THR A 4 -6.62 -3.06 -6.99
CA THR A 4 -6.34 -4.44 -6.55
C THR A 4 -5.48 -4.41 -5.29
N MET A 5 -5.93 -5.05 -4.23
CA MET A 5 -5.13 -5.24 -3.01
C MET A 5 -4.18 -6.42 -3.23
N LEU A 6 -2.89 -6.16 -3.37
CA LEU A 6 -1.88 -7.21 -3.54
C LEU A 6 -1.60 -7.94 -2.24
N GLY A 7 -1.55 -7.21 -1.14
CA GLY A 7 -1.37 -7.73 0.19
C GLY A 7 -2.01 -6.82 1.23
N VAL A 8 -2.56 -7.39 2.29
CA VAL A 8 -3.23 -6.66 3.38
C VAL A 8 -2.71 -7.06 4.77
N GLY A 9 -1.64 -7.84 4.82
CA GLY A 9 -0.98 -8.25 6.06
C GLY A 9 -0.02 -7.19 6.60
N SER A 10 0.22 -7.23 7.89
CA SER A 10 1.24 -6.45 8.58
C SER A 10 2.65 -6.93 8.21
N SER A 11 3.68 -6.32 8.80
CA SER A 11 5.10 -6.64 8.56
C SER A 11 5.46 -8.12 8.72
N ALA A 12 4.76 -8.86 9.59
CA ALA A 12 4.97 -10.29 9.78
C ALA A 12 4.23 -11.17 8.75
N GLY A 13 3.23 -10.62 8.05
CA GLY A 13 2.30 -11.41 7.25
C GLY A 13 1.42 -12.36 8.08
N THR A 14 0.50 -13.05 7.43
CA THR A 14 -0.30 -14.14 8.02
C THR A 14 -0.39 -15.27 6.99
N PRO A 15 -0.01 -16.52 7.30
CA PRO A 15 0.53 -17.00 8.59
C PRO A 15 1.84 -16.34 9.00
N MET A 16 2.00 -16.08 10.28
CA MET A 16 3.26 -15.61 10.84
C MET A 16 4.22 -16.79 11.04
N VAL A 17 5.49 -16.61 10.70
CA VAL A 17 6.51 -17.66 10.85
C VAL A 17 6.55 -18.17 12.29
N GLY A 18 6.44 -19.49 12.46
CA GLY A 18 6.47 -20.16 13.76
C GLY A 18 5.18 -20.07 14.58
N CYS A 19 4.12 -19.45 14.07
CA CYS A 19 2.84 -19.32 14.77
C CYS A 19 1.85 -20.43 14.40
N ASN A 20 1.25 -21.04 15.42
CA ASN A 20 0.26 -22.11 15.30
C ASN A 20 -1.13 -21.69 15.82
N CYS A 21 -1.46 -20.39 15.83
CA CYS A 21 -2.78 -19.94 16.23
C CYS A 21 -3.85 -20.31 15.17
N THR A 22 -5.11 -20.23 15.55
CA THR A 22 -6.25 -20.58 14.70
C THR A 22 -6.27 -19.83 13.37
N THR A 23 -5.88 -18.55 13.37
CA THR A 23 -5.83 -17.71 12.16
C THR A 23 -4.68 -18.16 11.24
N CYS A 24 -3.50 -18.46 11.79
CA CYS A 24 -2.34 -18.92 11.01
C CYS A 24 -2.52 -20.33 10.44
N LEU A 25 -3.36 -21.17 11.06
CA LEU A 25 -3.70 -22.51 10.60
C LEU A 25 -5.02 -22.55 9.81
N SER A 26 -5.64 -21.39 9.57
CA SER A 26 -6.94 -21.31 8.87
C SER A 26 -6.83 -21.79 7.43
N ILE A 27 -7.83 -22.56 6.99
CA ILE A 27 -8.00 -22.96 5.58
C ILE A 27 -8.70 -21.88 4.73
N ASP A 28 -9.27 -20.85 5.37
CA ASP A 28 -9.83 -19.70 4.66
C ASP A 28 -8.69 -18.87 4.08
N SER A 29 -8.60 -18.84 2.74
CA SER A 29 -7.54 -18.12 2.02
C SER A 29 -7.51 -16.63 2.32
N ARG A 30 -8.61 -16.02 2.80
CA ARG A 30 -8.69 -14.63 3.20
C ARG A 30 -7.89 -14.33 4.48
N ASN A 31 -7.50 -15.35 5.23
CA ASN A 31 -6.56 -15.27 6.35
C ASN A 31 -5.10 -15.40 5.90
N ASN A 32 -4.82 -15.75 4.63
CA ASN A 32 -3.48 -15.67 4.06
C ASN A 32 -3.23 -14.23 3.56
N ARG A 33 -2.41 -13.49 4.31
CA ARG A 33 -2.17 -12.07 4.07
C ARG A 33 -0.69 -11.82 3.88
N THR A 34 -0.27 -11.55 2.65
CA THR A 34 1.07 -11.06 2.34
C THR A 34 1.20 -9.61 2.77
N ARG A 35 2.47 -9.10 2.88
CA ARG A 35 2.73 -7.73 3.35
C ARG A 35 2.05 -6.71 2.45
N CYS A 36 1.67 -5.56 3.08
CA CYS A 36 0.84 -4.54 2.44
C CYS A 36 1.43 -4.00 1.14
N SER A 37 0.61 -4.05 0.10
CA SER A 37 0.80 -3.38 -1.19
C SER A 37 -0.51 -3.39 -1.97
N SER A 38 -0.69 -2.45 -2.88
CA SER A 38 -1.86 -2.37 -3.76
C SER A 38 -1.47 -1.74 -5.09
N PHE A 39 -2.24 -1.99 -6.15
CA PHE A 39 -2.09 -1.20 -7.36
C PHE A 39 -3.43 -0.65 -7.87
N ILE A 40 -3.34 0.46 -8.58
CA ILE A 40 -4.48 1.11 -9.24
C ILE A 40 -4.23 1.11 -10.74
N GLU A 41 -5.12 0.45 -11.47
CA GLU A 41 -5.21 0.53 -12.93
C GLU A 41 -6.11 1.71 -13.30
N LEU A 42 -5.53 2.69 -13.97
CA LEU A 42 -6.23 3.87 -14.46
C LEU A 42 -7.04 3.54 -15.73
N ASN A 43 -8.01 4.38 -16.09
CA ASN A 43 -8.84 4.18 -17.29
C ASN A 43 -8.06 4.20 -18.61
N ASN A 44 -6.86 4.77 -18.60
CA ASN A 44 -5.93 4.78 -19.74
C ASN A 44 -4.97 3.58 -19.76
N GLY A 45 -5.18 2.58 -18.90
CA GLY A 45 -4.37 1.38 -18.79
C GLY A 45 -3.06 1.56 -18.01
N LYS A 46 -2.75 2.76 -17.51
CA LYS A 46 -1.57 2.99 -16.68
C LYS A 46 -1.74 2.38 -15.29
N ILE A 47 -0.66 1.78 -14.76
CA ILE A 47 -0.65 1.15 -13.44
C ILE A 47 0.23 1.94 -12.48
N ILE A 48 -0.38 2.35 -11.37
CA ILE A 48 0.29 2.96 -10.21
C ILE A 48 0.32 1.92 -9.09
N LEU A 49 1.51 1.48 -8.72
CA LEU A 49 1.74 0.59 -7.58
C LEU A 49 1.94 1.43 -6.32
N ILE A 50 1.42 0.98 -5.19
CA ILE A 50 1.65 1.59 -3.86
C ILE A 50 2.44 0.59 -3.03
N ASP A 51 3.66 0.95 -2.68
CA ASP A 51 4.67 0.15 -2.00
C ASP A 51 5.10 -1.12 -2.77
N THR A 52 6.33 -1.55 -2.55
CA THR A 52 6.92 -2.78 -3.07
C THR A 52 7.22 -3.72 -1.91
N SER A 53 6.23 -4.48 -1.48
CA SER A 53 6.42 -5.42 -0.39
C SER A 53 7.45 -6.51 -0.74
N PRO A 54 8.08 -7.17 0.23
CA PRO A 54 8.96 -8.32 -0.03
C PRO A 54 8.26 -9.47 -0.78
N ASP A 55 6.93 -9.49 -0.76
CA ASP A 55 6.10 -10.48 -1.45
C ASP A 55 5.74 -10.08 -2.89
N LEU A 56 6.23 -8.94 -3.40
CA LEU A 56 5.80 -8.36 -4.67
C LEU A 56 5.85 -9.35 -5.84
N ARG A 57 6.87 -10.21 -5.89
CA ARG A 57 6.96 -11.23 -6.93
C ARG A 57 5.76 -12.18 -6.89
N LEU A 58 5.46 -12.75 -5.73
CA LEU A 58 4.33 -13.69 -5.56
C LEU A 58 2.99 -12.98 -5.80
N GLN A 59 2.84 -11.77 -5.30
CA GLN A 59 1.67 -10.91 -5.48
C GLN A 59 1.43 -10.62 -6.97
N SER A 60 2.47 -10.24 -7.69
CA SER A 60 2.39 -9.94 -9.14
C SER A 60 2.01 -11.16 -9.96
N LEU A 61 2.60 -12.32 -9.68
CA LEU A 61 2.28 -13.58 -10.36
C LEU A 61 0.84 -14.01 -10.09
N ARG A 62 0.37 -13.91 -8.84
CA ARG A 62 -0.99 -14.27 -8.44
C ARG A 62 -2.04 -13.40 -9.14
N GLU A 63 -1.80 -12.10 -9.23
CA GLU A 63 -2.75 -11.15 -9.81
C GLU A 63 -2.58 -10.92 -11.33
N GLY A 64 -1.59 -11.55 -11.94
CA GLY A 64 -1.28 -11.37 -13.36
C GLY A 64 -0.83 -9.96 -13.69
N LEU A 65 -0.11 -9.29 -12.77
CA LEU A 65 0.44 -7.96 -13.00
C LEU A 65 1.59 -8.05 -14.01
N THR A 66 1.43 -7.41 -15.18
CA THR A 66 2.36 -7.53 -16.30
C THR A 66 3.22 -6.29 -16.53
N HIS A 67 2.83 -5.14 -15.97
CA HIS A 67 3.60 -3.89 -16.07
C HIS A 67 3.32 -2.98 -14.87
N VAL A 68 4.23 -2.04 -14.63
CA VAL A 68 4.13 -0.99 -13.61
C VAL A 68 4.67 0.30 -14.22
N ASP A 69 3.88 1.37 -14.23
CA ASP A 69 4.30 2.66 -14.79
C ASP A 69 4.91 3.60 -13.75
N ALA A 70 4.41 3.52 -12.52
CA ALA A 70 4.93 4.30 -11.40
C ALA A 70 4.71 3.59 -10.07
N VAL A 71 5.53 3.94 -9.07
CA VAL A 71 5.39 3.47 -7.68
C VAL A 71 5.28 4.67 -6.76
N LEU A 72 4.33 4.63 -5.83
CA LEU A 72 4.20 5.57 -4.72
C LEU A 72 4.66 4.87 -3.45
N TYR A 73 5.70 5.37 -2.81
CA TYR A 73 6.19 4.84 -1.53
C TYR A 73 5.62 5.62 -0.36
N THR A 74 4.97 4.91 0.56
CA THR A 74 4.43 5.50 1.79
C THR A 74 5.53 5.86 2.75
N HIS A 75 6.46 4.94 2.98
CA HIS A 75 7.63 5.10 3.86
C HIS A 75 8.69 4.01 3.58
N THR A 76 9.72 3.91 4.43
CA THR A 76 10.93 3.13 4.17
C THR A 76 11.06 1.86 5.00
N HIS A 77 10.02 1.40 5.67
CA HIS A 77 10.09 0.11 6.35
C HIS A 77 10.23 -1.05 5.36
N ALA A 78 10.84 -2.12 5.82
CA ALA A 78 11.22 -3.26 4.98
C ALA A 78 10.04 -3.91 4.26
N ASP A 79 8.91 -4.03 4.94
CA ASP A 79 7.68 -4.62 4.42
C ASP A 79 7.01 -3.76 3.33
N HIS A 80 7.41 -2.50 3.15
CA HIS A 80 6.91 -1.60 2.12
C HIS A 80 7.88 -1.36 0.95
N MET A 81 9.18 -1.63 1.12
CA MET A 81 10.13 -1.29 0.06
C MET A 81 11.09 -2.40 -0.37
N HIS A 82 11.21 -3.52 0.37
CA HIS A 82 12.26 -4.50 0.05
C HIS A 82 11.96 -5.38 -1.17
N GLY A 83 10.78 -5.28 -1.78
CA GLY A 83 10.49 -5.86 -3.09
C GLY A 83 10.86 -4.97 -4.29
N ILE A 84 11.56 -3.86 -4.07
CA ILE A 84 11.94 -2.91 -5.13
C ILE A 84 12.73 -3.58 -6.27
N ASP A 85 13.52 -4.61 -5.99
CA ASP A 85 14.32 -5.31 -7.01
C ASP A 85 13.43 -6.06 -8.03
N GLU A 86 12.22 -6.45 -7.65
CA GLU A 86 11.25 -7.09 -8.55
C GLU A 86 10.77 -6.14 -9.66
N LEU A 87 10.87 -4.83 -9.46
CA LEU A 87 10.53 -3.84 -10.48
C LEU A 87 11.44 -3.95 -11.72
N ARG A 88 12.65 -4.48 -11.57
CA ARG A 88 13.60 -4.65 -12.68
C ARG A 88 13.06 -5.58 -13.76
N ALA A 89 12.30 -6.61 -13.38
CA ALA A 89 11.65 -7.48 -14.34
C ALA A 89 10.64 -6.71 -15.22
N PHE A 90 9.87 -5.82 -14.62
CA PHE A 90 8.94 -4.94 -15.35
C PHE A 90 9.71 -3.95 -16.24
N CYS A 91 10.77 -3.29 -15.71
CA CYS A 91 11.63 -2.41 -16.52
C CYS A 91 12.17 -3.13 -17.77
N PHE A 92 12.64 -4.37 -17.60
CA PHE A 92 13.18 -5.18 -18.70
C PHE A 92 12.12 -5.47 -19.76
N ILE A 93 10.93 -5.93 -19.36
CA ILE A 93 9.84 -6.28 -20.27
C ILE A 93 9.31 -5.02 -20.98
N GLN A 94 9.12 -3.93 -20.23
CA GLN A 94 8.56 -2.67 -20.73
C GLN A 94 9.58 -1.85 -21.55
N ARG A 95 10.87 -2.13 -21.39
CA ARG A 95 12.00 -1.33 -21.93
C ARG A 95 11.87 0.15 -21.59
N SER A 96 11.46 0.44 -20.35
CA SER A 96 11.25 1.79 -19.87
C SER A 96 11.58 1.91 -18.37
N GLN A 97 11.97 3.11 -17.94
CA GLN A 97 12.18 3.40 -16.53
C GLN A 97 10.84 3.41 -15.79
N ILE A 98 10.83 2.87 -14.57
CA ILE A 98 9.72 3.05 -13.64
C ILE A 98 10.03 4.23 -12.72
N GLN A 99 9.08 5.15 -12.61
CA GLN A 99 9.20 6.34 -11.78
C GLN A 99 8.76 6.03 -10.35
N LEU A 100 9.63 6.34 -9.37
CA LEU A 100 9.38 6.14 -7.95
C LEU A 100 9.10 7.49 -7.30
N TYR A 101 8.01 7.61 -6.56
CA TYR A 101 7.60 8.82 -5.87
C TYR A 101 7.46 8.58 -4.37
N GLY A 102 7.83 9.55 -3.56
CA GLY A 102 7.71 9.51 -2.10
C GLY A 102 8.28 10.77 -1.46
N SER A 103 8.29 10.83 -0.13
CA SER A 103 8.92 11.96 0.56
C SER A 103 10.40 12.10 0.20
N HIS A 104 10.96 13.28 0.39
CA HIS A 104 12.39 13.52 0.19
C HIS A 104 13.25 12.50 0.96
N GLU A 105 12.87 12.23 2.20
CA GLU A 105 13.56 11.27 3.06
C GLU A 105 13.47 9.85 2.50
N ALA A 106 12.27 9.41 2.09
CA ALA A 106 12.07 8.09 1.51
C ALA A 106 12.86 7.91 0.20
N MET A 107 12.83 8.89 -0.68
CA MET A 107 13.57 8.85 -1.94
C MET A 107 15.08 8.87 -1.73
N ALA A 108 15.59 9.65 -0.80
CA ALA A 108 17.01 9.65 -0.44
C ALA A 108 17.45 8.29 0.16
N HIS A 109 16.63 7.69 1.02
CA HIS A 109 16.91 6.37 1.60
C HIS A 109 16.95 5.29 0.51
N ILE A 110 15.97 5.26 -0.41
CA ILE A 110 15.93 4.33 -1.54
C ILE A 110 17.15 4.54 -2.44
N ALA A 111 17.50 5.80 -2.77
CA ALA A 111 18.64 6.10 -3.62
C ALA A 111 19.97 5.62 -3.02
N ASN A 112 20.11 5.71 -1.71
CA ASN A 112 21.31 5.22 -1.02
C ASN A 112 21.32 3.69 -0.95
N LYS A 113 20.23 3.06 -0.52
CA LYS A 113 20.16 1.62 -0.24
C LYS A 113 20.15 0.77 -1.50
N PHE A 114 19.49 1.24 -2.56
CA PHE A 114 19.32 0.54 -3.83
C PHE A 114 19.99 1.26 -5.01
N ALA A 115 21.13 1.91 -4.75
CA ALA A 115 21.86 2.68 -5.75
C ALA A 115 22.14 1.89 -7.04
N TYR A 116 22.34 0.57 -6.95
CA TYR A 116 22.55 -0.29 -8.10
C TYR A 116 21.35 -0.37 -9.05
N ALA A 117 20.12 -0.24 -8.53
CA ALA A 117 18.89 -0.30 -9.32
C ALA A 117 18.50 1.04 -9.98
N LEU A 118 19.18 2.12 -9.60
CA LEU A 118 18.95 3.50 -10.08
C LEU A 118 20.00 3.97 -11.08
N ARG A 119 20.91 3.09 -11.52
CA ARG A 119 21.95 3.44 -12.46
C ARG A 119 21.37 3.75 -13.84
N GLU A 120 21.90 4.81 -14.45
CA GLU A 120 21.58 5.08 -15.85
C GLU A 120 22.10 3.96 -16.75
N PRO A 121 21.41 3.67 -17.86
CA PRO A 121 21.91 2.72 -18.86
C PRO A 121 23.32 3.09 -19.33
N SER A 122 24.16 2.07 -19.51
CA SER A 122 25.53 2.24 -20.01
C SER A 122 25.83 1.18 -21.08
N ASN A 123 26.96 1.31 -21.76
CA ASN A 123 27.39 0.34 -22.78
C ASN A 123 27.46 -1.11 -22.27
N ASN A 124 27.60 -1.31 -20.96
CA ASN A 124 27.64 -2.62 -20.32
C ASN A 124 26.33 -2.97 -19.59
N TRP A 125 25.35 -2.07 -19.61
CA TRP A 125 24.08 -2.23 -18.91
C TRP A 125 23.01 -1.38 -19.60
N ASP A 126 22.32 -1.99 -20.56
CA ASP A 126 21.29 -1.36 -21.41
C ASP A 126 19.86 -1.48 -20.85
N MET A 127 19.73 -1.92 -19.60
CA MET A 127 18.45 -1.99 -18.91
C MET A 127 17.97 -0.61 -18.45
N PRO A 128 16.70 -0.25 -18.68
CA PRO A 128 16.12 0.95 -18.08
C PRO A 128 16.21 0.89 -16.56
N ALA A 129 16.72 1.97 -15.95
CA ALA A 129 16.84 2.06 -14.50
C ALA A 129 15.56 2.61 -13.87
N LEU A 130 15.40 2.39 -12.57
CA LEU A 130 14.41 3.07 -11.75
C LEU A 130 14.82 4.54 -11.59
N LYS A 131 13.85 5.44 -11.44
CA LYS A 131 14.11 6.87 -11.23
C LYS A 131 13.34 7.38 -10.02
N VAL A 132 14.04 8.01 -9.07
CA VAL A 132 13.46 8.61 -7.87
C VAL A 132 12.99 10.04 -8.14
N ASN A 133 11.82 10.38 -7.62
CA ASN A 133 11.18 11.68 -7.72
C ASN A 133 10.64 12.07 -6.34
N PRO A 134 11.38 12.88 -5.55
CA PRO A 134 10.89 13.36 -4.27
C PRO A 134 9.68 14.28 -4.45
N ILE A 135 8.68 14.14 -3.59
CA ILE A 135 7.46 14.95 -3.59
C ILE A 135 7.19 15.52 -2.19
N ASN A 136 6.50 16.67 -2.14
CA ASN A 136 6.04 17.31 -0.90
C ASN A 136 4.68 18.00 -1.05
N ALA A 137 4.07 17.94 -2.23
CA ALA A 137 2.80 18.57 -2.58
C ALA A 137 2.03 17.71 -3.58
N PRO A 138 0.74 17.98 -3.81
CA PRO A 138 -0.02 17.35 -4.89
C PRO A 138 0.66 17.54 -6.26
N PHE A 139 0.63 16.49 -7.07
CA PHE A 139 1.24 16.50 -8.41
C PHE A 139 0.39 15.75 -9.42
N GLN A 140 0.67 15.97 -10.71
CA GLN A 140 -0.02 15.29 -11.80
C GLN A 140 0.77 14.06 -12.26
N LEU A 141 0.09 12.92 -12.36
CA LEU A 141 0.63 11.67 -12.88
C LEU A 141 -0.41 10.97 -13.76
N PHE A 142 -0.10 10.74 -15.05
CA PHE A 142 -0.98 10.07 -16.01
C PHE A 142 -2.40 10.67 -16.10
N ASN A 143 -2.51 11.99 -16.05
CA ASN A 143 -3.77 12.75 -16.01
C ASN A 143 -4.61 12.54 -14.74
N GLN A 144 -3.97 12.09 -13.65
CA GLN A 144 -4.57 12.02 -12.32
C GLN A 144 -3.82 12.92 -11.34
N THR A 145 -4.56 13.59 -10.48
CA THR A 145 -3.96 14.29 -9.34
C THR A 145 -3.66 13.30 -8.24
N ILE A 146 -2.39 13.20 -7.86
CA ILE A 146 -1.92 12.43 -6.72
C ILE A 146 -1.74 13.38 -5.55
N ILE A 147 -2.39 13.10 -4.44
CA ILE A 147 -2.31 13.91 -3.22
C ILE A 147 -1.61 13.07 -2.15
N PRO A 148 -0.36 13.41 -1.77
CA PRO A 148 0.26 12.83 -0.59
C PRO A 148 -0.49 13.30 0.65
N ILE A 149 -0.87 12.37 1.51
CA ILE A 149 -1.60 12.61 2.75
C ILE A 149 -0.60 12.46 3.91
N PRO A 150 -0.21 13.54 4.60
CA PRO A 150 0.66 13.45 5.77
C PRO A 150 0.01 12.61 6.88
N LEU A 151 0.73 11.63 7.39
CA LEU A 151 0.28 10.72 8.44
C LEU A 151 1.37 10.57 9.50
N LYS A 152 0.98 10.15 10.71
CA LYS A 152 1.90 9.78 11.78
C LYS A 152 2.05 8.28 11.87
N HIS A 153 3.28 7.80 12.00
CA HIS A 153 3.65 6.43 12.27
C HIS A 153 4.62 6.41 13.47
N GLY A 154 4.07 6.36 14.67
CA GLY A 154 4.81 6.63 15.91
C GLY A 154 5.41 8.04 15.90
N LYS A 155 6.74 8.12 15.88
CA LYS A 155 7.47 9.41 15.82
C LYS A 155 7.77 9.86 14.38
N ASN A 156 7.52 9.02 13.39
CA ASN A 156 7.84 9.30 12.00
C ASN A 156 6.66 9.95 11.27
N ASP A 157 6.98 10.86 10.36
CA ASP A 157 6.06 11.38 9.37
C ASP A 157 6.15 10.50 8.12
N ILE A 158 4.99 10.03 7.64
CA ILE A 158 4.89 9.19 6.46
C ILE A 158 3.80 9.73 5.52
N TYR A 159 3.68 9.17 4.34
CA TYR A 159 2.60 9.51 3.42
C TYR A 159 1.61 8.34 3.26
N GLY A 160 0.30 8.66 3.35
CA GLY A 160 -0.72 7.97 2.58
C GLY A 160 -0.88 8.65 1.22
N TYR A 161 -1.74 8.11 0.36
CA TYR A 161 -1.99 8.70 -0.95
C TYR A 161 -3.48 8.73 -1.26
N ARG A 162 -3.93 9.86 -1.84
CA ARG A 162 -5.23 9.97 -2.48
C ARG A 162 -5.05 10.06 -4.00
N ILE A 163 -5.79 9.23 -4.73
CA ILE A 163 -5.82 9.16 -6.19
C ILE A 163 -7.29 9.21 -6.61
N GLY A 164 -7.76 10.36 -7.05
CA GLY A 164 -9.18 10.59 -7.30
C GLY A 164 -10.02 10.33 -6.06
N ASP A 165 -10.95 9.36 -6.14
CA ASP A 165 -11.87 8.99 -5.06
C ASP A 165 -11.38 7.81 -4.20
N ILE A 166 -10.12 7.40 -4.36
CA ILE A 166 -9.47 6.33 -3.60
C ILE A 166 -8.42 6.94 -2.68
N ALA A 167 -8.38 6.51 -1.41
CA ALA A 167 -7.27 6.78 -0.50
C ALA A 167 -6.69 5.48 0.08
N TYR A 168 -5.37 5.46 0.24
CA TYR A 168 -4.59 4.37 0.82
C TYR A 168 -3.80 4.90 2.01
N LEU A 169 -4.14 4.45 3.21
CA LEU A 169 -3.60 4.90 4.50
C LEU A 169 -3.15 3.68 5.31
N THR A 170 -1.89 3.28 5.13
CA THR A 170 -1.26 2.19 5.90
C THR A 170 -0.37 2.77 6.99
N ASP A 171 -0.04 1.96 8.01
CA ASP A 171 0.93 2.28 9.07
C ASP A 171 0.59 3.56 9.85
N VAL A 172 -0.68 3.71 10.15
CA VAL A 172 -1.20 4.91 10.79
C VAL A 172 -1.18 4.78 12.30
N SER A 173 -0.51 5.70 13.01
CA SER A 173 -0.71 5.91 14.45
C SER A 173 -1.58 7.14 14.73
N GLY A 174 -1.70 8.04 13.75
CA GLY A 174 -2.55 9.23 13.85
C GLY A 174 -2.71 9.93 12.49
N ILE A 175 -3.88 10.51 12.27
CA ILE A 175 -4.20 11.32 11.09
C ILE A 175 -4.38 12.76 11.57
N PRO A 176 -3.48 13.69 11.17
CA PRO A 176 -3.63 15.11 11.49
C PRO A 176 -4.95 15.69 10.96
N ASP A 177 -5.53 16.70 11.65
CA ASP A 177 -6.78 17.32 11.23
C ASP A 177 -6.70 17.92 9.81
N SER A 178 -5.54 18.50 9.46
CA SER A 178 -5.28 18.98 8.10
C SER A 178 -5.35 17.87 7.04
N SER A 179 -4.94 16.65 7.39
CA SER A 179 -5.00 15.49 6.52
C SER A 179 -6.43 14.93 6.40
N LEU A 180 -7.23 15.01 7.46
CA LEU A 180 -8.65 14.62 7.40
C LEU A 180 -9.41 15.44 6.36
N LEU A 181 -9.09 16.73 6.21
CA LEU A 181 -9.72 17.59 5.20
C LEU A 181 -9.45 17.11 3.76
N LEU A 182 -8.30 16.49 3.51
CA LEU A 182 -7.94 15.94 2.20
C LEU A 182 -8.67 14.63 1.86
N LEU A 183 -9.36 14.03 2.84
CA LEU A 183 -10.02 12.73 2.72
C LEU A 183 -11.54 12.83 2.54
N HIS A 184 -12.09 14.03 2.38
CA HIS A 184 -13.52 14.20 2.14
C HIS A 184 -13.95 13.70 0.75
N GLY A 185 -15.14 13.08 0.68
CA GLY A 185 -15.79 12.67 -0.57
C GLY A 185 -15.19 11.42 -1.21
N LEU A 186 -14.45 10.60 -0.47
CA LEU A 186 -13.90 9.35 -0.97
C LEU A 186 -15.01 8.33 -1.27
N LYS A 187 -14.81 7.56 -2.34
CA LYS A 187 -15.59 6.35 -2.61
C LYS A 187 -14.98 5.13 -1.91
N VAL A 188 -13.66 5.04 -1.92
CA VAL A 188 -12.93 3.90 -1.34
C VAL A 188 -11.81 4.41 -0.43
N LEU A 189 -11.76 3.89 0.78
CA LEU A 189 -10.68 4.08 1.73
C LEU A 189 -10.06 2.73 2.09
N LEU A 190 -8.75 2.59 1.92
CA LEU A 190 -7.97 1.53 2.54
C LEU A 190 -7.34 2.11 3.80
N LEU A 191 -7.60 1.50 4.95
CA LEU A 191 -7.21 2.06 6.24
C LEU A 191 -6.50 1.02 7.11
N ASP A 192 -5.38 1.41 7.71
CA ASP A 192 -4.65 0.63 8.71
C ASP A 192 -5.57 0.09 9.81
N CYS A 193 -5.38 -1.17 10.19
CA CYS A 193 -6.12 -1.82 11.27
C CYS A 193 -5.30 -2.98 11.82
N LEU A 194 -4.31 -2.69 12.66
CA LEU A 194 -3.29 -3.67 13.02
C LEU A 194 -3.86 -4.88 13.78
N ARG A 195 -4.59 -4.65 14.88
CA ARG A 195 -5.07 -5.68 15.81
C ARG A 195 -6.11 -5.11 16.80
N TYR A 196 -6.64 -5.94 17.71
CA TYR A 196 -7.55 -5.45 18.75
C TYR A 196 -6.82 -4.64 19.83
N ALA A 197 -5.67 -5.11 20.31
CA ALA A 197 -4.90 -4.41 21.34
C ALA A 197 -4.26 -3.14 20.77
N THR A 198 -4.08 -2.13 21.61
CA THR A 198 -3.39 -0.88 21.23
C THR A 198 -1.94 -1.12 20.82
N HIS A 199 -1.43 -0.27 19.95
CA HIS A 199 -0.05 -0.26 19.50
C HIS A 199 0.47 1.18 19.41
N HIS A 200 1.77 1.39 19.66
CA HIS A 200 2.34 2.74 19.69
C HIS A 200 2.59 3.36 18.31
N THR A 201 2.62 2.55 17.24
CA THR A 201 2.86 3.01 15.87
C THR A 201 1.71 2.76 14.91
N HIS A 202 0.65 2.05 15.34
CA HIS A 202 -0.49 1.70 14.50
C HIS A 202 -1.80 1.90 15.24
N ILE A 203 -2.87 2.15 14.49
CA ILE A 203 -4.22 2.16 15.02
C ILE A 203 -4.75 0.73 15.17
N ASN A 204 -5.55 0.52 16.20
CA ASN A 204 -6.25 -0.72 16.46
C ASN A 204 -7.66 -0.70 15.82
N VAL A 205 -8.42 -1.78 15.94
CA VAL A 205 -9.78 -1.89 15.37
C VAL A 205 -10.67 -0.73 15.78
N GLU A 206 -10.71 -0.37 17.07
CA GLU A 206 -11.55 0.72 17.60
C GLU A 206 -11.17 2.08 16.99
N GLN A 207 -9.88 2.37 16.94
CA GLN A 207 -9.37 3.61 16.34
C GLN A 207 -9.62 3.67 14.84
N SER A 208 -9.49 2.53 14.13
CA SER A 208 -9.79 2.44 12.70
C SER A 208 -11.28 2.72 12.43
N LEU A 209 -12.17 2.16 13.24
CA LEU A 209 -13.61 2.46 13.16
C LEU A 209 -13.92 3.94 13.43
N ARG A 210 -13.23 4.55 14.39
CA ARG A 210 -13.37 5.98 14.67
C ARG A 210 -12.93 6.84 13.47
N TYR A 211 -11.78 6.55 12.87
CA TYR A 211 -11.32 7.30 11.69
C TYR A 211 -12.20 7.06 10.46
N ALA A 212 -12.67 5.83 10.24
CA ALA A 212 -13.63 5.55 9.17
C ALA A 212 -14.92 6.39 9.35
N GLY A 213 -15.42 6.51 10.59
CA GLY A 213 -16.58 7.35 10.93
C GLY A 213 -16.36 8.86 10.76
N LEU A 214 -15.11 9.35 10.89
CA LEU A 214 -14.74 10.74 10.63
C LEU A 214 -14.61 11.02 9.14
N ILE A 215 -13.96 10.13 8.39
CA ILE A 215 -13.67 10.27 6.94
C ILE A 215 -14.93 10.05 6.10
N LYS A 216 -15.78 9.10 6.49
CA LYS A 216 -17.07 8.78 5.83
C LYS A 216 -16.93 8.47 4.34
N ALA A 217 -15.95 7.65 3.98
CA ALA A 217 -15.87 7.09 2.64
C ALA A 217 -17.09 6.19 2.37
N LYS A 218 -17.49 6.02 1.09
CA LYS A 218 -18.61 5.12 0.74
C LYS A 218 -18.34 3.67 1.10
N SER A 219 -17.06 3.27 1.07
CA SER A 219 -16.61 1.95 1.50
C SER A 219 -15.21 2.06 2.10
N THR A 220 -15.00 1.49 3.28
CA THR A 220 -13.70 1.41 3.95
C THR A 220 -13.25 -0.04 4.03
N TYR A 221 -12.01 -0.31 3.67
CA TYR A 221 -11.38 -1.63 3.74
C TYR A 221 -10.22 -1.60 4.73
N MET A 222 -10.29 -2.47 5.73
CA MET A 222 -9.22 -2.62 6.71
C MET A 222 -8.06 -3.40 6.09
N ILE A 223 -6.84 -2.86 6.24
CA ILE A 223 -5.59 -3.42 5.74
C ILE A 223 -4.51 -3.43 6.84
N HIS A 224 -3.33 -3.93 6.56
CA HIS A 224 -2.17 -4.03 7.45
C HIS A 224 -2.46 -4.82 8.74
N MET A 225 -3.20 -5.92 8.60
CA MET A 225 -3.71 -6.72 9.72
C MET A 225 -2.73 -7.80 10.16
N THR A 226 -2.62 -8.00 11.48
CA THR A 226 -1.93 -9.16 12.05
C THR A 226 -2.81 -10.41 12.08
N HIS A 227 -2.23 -11.53 12.48
CA HIS A 227 -2.92 -12.79 12.69
C HIS A 227 -3.90 -12.78 13.90
N ASP A 228 -3.93 -11.70 14.71
CA ASP A 228 -4.93 -11.55 15.78
C ASP A 228 -6.34 -11.29 15.23
N LEU A 229 -6.44 -10.85 13.97
CA LEU A 229 -7.69 -10.55 13.30
C LEU A 229 -8.07 -11.68 12.33
N GLU A 230 -8.87 -12.63 12.81
CA GLU A 230 -9.45 -13.67 11.94
C GLU A 230 -10.54 -13.03 11.07
N TYR A 231 -10.53 -13.35 9.75
CA TYR A 231 -11.35 -12.67 8.73
C TYR A 231 -12.85 -12.67 9.08
N THR A 232 -13.44 -13.84 9.27
CA THR A 232 -14.89 -13.99 9.50
C THR A 232 -15.29 -13.37 10.84
N SER A 233 -14.49 -13.60 11.87
CA SER A 233 -14.74 -13.04 13.21
C SER A 233 -14.71 -11.51 13.23
N LEU A 234 -13.80 -10.90 12.45
CA LEU A 234 -13.75 -9.45 12.31
C LEU A 234 -14.93 -8.96 11.46
N ALA A 235 -15.17 -9.57 10.29
CA ALA A 235 -16.19 -9.14 9.36
C ALA A 235 -17.60 -9.10 9.98
N THR A 236 -17.93 -10.04 10.87
CA THR A 236 -19.24 -10.07 11.56
C THR A 236 -19.43 -8.94 12.60
N LYS A 237 -18.36 -8.26 13.00
CA LYS A 237 -18.39 -7.19 14.00
C LYS A 237 -18.33 -5.79 13.39
N LEU A 238 -18.05 -5.68 12.08
CA LEU A 238 -17.90 -4.39 11.41
C LEU A 238 -19.28 -3.80 11.08
N PRO A 239 -19.41 -2.46 11.17
CA PRO A 239 -20.57 -1.75 10.63
C PRO A 239 -20.74 -1.97 9.13
N CYS A 240 -21.93 -1.70 8.61
CA CYS A 240 -22.12 -1.59 7.15
C CYS A 240 -21.14 -0.54 6.57
N ASP A 241 -20.71 -0.74 5.33
CA ASP A 241 -19.73 0.09 4.62
C ASP A 241 -18.26 -0.02 5.10
N ILE A 242 -17.99 -0.88 6.11
CA ILE A 242 -16.63 -1.21 6.52
C ILE A 242 -16.39 -2.71 6.33
N TYR A 243 -15.32 -3.04 5.64
CA TYR A 243 -15.01 -4.40 5.20
C TYR A 243 -13.61 -4.81 5.62
N VAL A 244 -13.40 -6.11 5.75
CA VAL A 244 -12.06 -6.68 5.92
C VAL A 244 -11.44 -6.84 4.53
N GLY A 245 -10.28 -6.21 4.30
CA GLY A 245 -9.50 -6.46 3.10
C GLY A 245 -8.95 -7.89 3.07
N TYR A 246 -8.68 -8.40 1.87
CA TYR A 246 -7.96 -9.66 1.67
C TYR A 246 -7.13 -9.60 0.39
N ASP A 247 -6.10 -10.41 0.34
CA ASP A 247 -5.19 -10.50 -0.80
C ASP A 247 -5.95 -10.88 -2.08
N GLY A 248 -5.79 -10.10 -3.12
CA GLY A 248 -6.45 -10.28 -4.41
C GLY A 248 -7.83 -9.62 -4.53
N LEU A 249 -8.30 -8.88 -3.52
CA LEU A 249 -9.57 -8.14 -3.62
C LEU A 249 -9.47 -7.05 -4.69
N LYS A 250 -10.46 -7.06 -5.63
CA LYS A 250 -10.53 -6.11 -6.75
C LYS A 250 -11.78 -5.24 -6.64
N LEU A 251 -11.61 -3.94 -6.80
CA LEU A 251 -12.67 -2.94 -6.71
C LEU A 251 -12.69 -2.08 -7.96
N THR A 252 -13.88 -1.86 -8.53
CA THR A 252 -14.09 -0.87 -9.60
C THR A 252 -14.61 0.42 -8.98
N VAL A 253 -13.92 1.52 -9.24
CA VAL A 253 -14.25 2.85 -8.74
C VAL A 253 -14.57 3.75 -9.94
N ASN A 254 -15.87 3.97 -10.13
CA ASN A 254 -16.44 4.80 -11.23
C ASN A 254 -16.60 6.24 -10.80
#